data_5096e5faacef2c64704bdee510809a90
#
_entry.id   5096e5faacef2c64704bdee510809a90
#
_cell.length_a   1.000
_cell.length_b   1.000
_cell.length_c   1.000
_cell.angle_alpha   90.00
_cell.angle_beta   90.00
_cell.angle_gamma   90.00
#
_symmetry.space_group_name_H-M   'P 1'
#
loop_
_entity.id
_entity.type
_entity.pdbx_description
1 polymer ?
#
loop_
_entity_poly.entity_id
_entity_poly.type
_entity_poly.pdbx_seq_one_letter_code
_entity_poly.pdbx_strand_id
1 'polypeptide(L)'
;MPHEPPAMKVGVISDTHGLLRPEAIAALLGSDCIIHAGDIGSAHILDQLAAIAPVHGVRGNNDLDAPWARELPDCLRLNLNGWKVLLVHDIADLAIHPDEHIDLVITGHSHKPGIEWRGERLFLNPGSAGRRRFKLPVTLALLDLSAQSIEPRLVSLLD
;
A
#
# COMPACT_ATOMS: atom_id res chain seq x y z
N MET A 1 -22.14 -14.88 22.75
CA MET A 1 -22.01 -14.69 21.30
C MET A 1 -20.61 -14.24 20.96
N PRO A 2 -19.91 -15.01 20.15
CA PRO A 2 -18.63 -14.51 19.69
C PRO A 2 -18.87 -13.29 18.80
N HIS A 3 -18.21 -12.20 19.14
CA HIS A 3 -18.20 -11.02 18.27
C HIS A 3 -17.11 -11.21 17.23
N GLU A 4 -17.46 -10.95 15.98
CA GLU A 4 -16.45 -10.86 14.94
C GLU A 4 -15.53 -9.67 15.27
N PRO A 5 -14.21 -9.80 15.06
CA PRO A 5 -13.34 -8.64 15.20
C PRO A 5 -13.83 -7.54 14.26
N PRO A 6 -13.71 -6.27 14.65
CA PRO A 6 -14.11 -5.16 13.78
C PRO A 6 -13.30 -5.20 12.49
N ALA A 7 -13.88 -4.73 11.40
CA ALA A 7 -13.16 -4.59 10.15
C ALA A 7 -11.95 -3.65 10.34
N MET A 8 -10.81 -4.05 9.80
CA MET A 8 -9.60 -3.24 9.82
C MET A 8 -9.58 -2.34 8.60
N LYS A 9 -9.35 -1.06 8.81
CA LYS A 9 -9.22 -0.09 7.73
C LYS A 9 -7.75 0.15 7.43
N VAL A 10 -7.36 -0.14 6.19
CA VAL A 10 -5.97 -0.03 5.74
C VAL A 10 -5.88 0.98 4.62
N GLY A 11 -5.04 2.01 4.82
CA GLY A 11 -4.69 2.92 3.74
C GLY A 11 -3.50 2.37 2.96
N VAL A 12 -3.57 2.40 1.64
CA VAL A 12 -2.49 1.93 0.77
C VAL A 12 -2.08 3.05 -0.16
N ILE A 13 -0.81 3.43 -0.08
CA ILE A 13 -0.26 4.55 -0.84
C ILE A 13 1.08 4.12 -1.46
N SER A 14 1.46 4.70 -2.58
CA SER A 14 2.69 4.38 -3.26
C SER A 14 3.21 5.56 -4.10
N ASP A 15 4.50 5.49 -4.41
CA ASP A 15 5.13 6.35 -5.39
C ASP A 15 4.93 7.84 -5.09
N THR A 16 5.11 8.21 -3.83
CA THR A 16 5.00 9.60 -3.38
C THR A 16 6.15 10.47 -3.88
N HIS A 17 7.33 9.88 -4.07
CA HIS A 17 8.51 10.58 -4.59
C HIS A 17 8.78 11.92 -3.89
N GLY A 18 8.63 11.94 -2.58
CA GLY A 18 8.87 13.14 -1.78
C GLY A 18 7.70 14.11 -1.67
N LEU A 19 6.55 13.78 -2.26
CA LEU A 19 5.35 14.63 -2.20
C LEU A 19 4.20 13.89 -1.52
N LEU A 20 3.78 14.38 -0.35
CA LEU A 20 2.58 13.89 0.33
C LEU A 20 1.52 15.00 0.29
N ARG A 21 0.52 14.80 -0.55
CA ARG A 21 -0.53 15.80 -0.78
C ARG A 21 -1.49 15.89 0.41
N PRO A 22 -2.03 17.10 0.70
CA PRO A 22 -3.09 17.23 1.72
C PRO A 22 -4.29 16.31 1.46
N GLU A 23 -4.66 16.09 0.19
CA GLU A 23 -5.76 15.22 -0.20
C GLU A 23 -5.46 13.77 0.19
N ALA A 24 -4.18 13.34 0.10
CA ALA A 24 -3.77 12.00 0.53
C ALA A 24 -3.88 11.87 2.05
N ILE A 25 -3.43 12.86 2.79
CA ILE A 25 -3.53 12.88 4.26
C ILE A 25 -5.01 12.78 4.67
N ALA A 26 -5.87 13.58 4.05
CA ALA A 26 -7.30 13.58 4.35
C ALA A 26 -7.94 12.21 4.10
N ALA A 27 -7.58 11.56 2.97
CA ALA A 27 -8.12 10.26 2.61
C ALA A 27 -7.67 9.16 3.56
N LEU A 28 -6.48 9.29 4.16
CA LEU A 28 -5.90 8.27 5.05
C LEU A 28 -6.36 8.41 6.50
N LEU A 29 -7.00 9.52 6.87
CA LEU A 29 -7.52 9.69 8.23
C LEU A 29 -8.52 8.59 8.56
N GLY A 30 -8.42 8.03 9.77
CA GLY A 30 -9.27 6.93 10.20
C GLY A 30 -8.74 5.55 9.84
N SER A 31 -7.60 5.45 9.15
CA SER A 31 -6.96 4.16 8.89
C SER A 31 -6.41 3.56 10.19
N ASP A 32 -6.53 2.24 10.32
CA ASP A 32 -5.93 1.50 11.45
C ASP A 32 -4.44 1.24 11.22
N CYS A 33 -4.05 1.11 9.96
CA CYS A 33 -2.64 1.09 9.56
C CYS A 33 -2.52 1.60 8.12
N ILE A 34 -1.29 1.93 7.73
CA ILE A 34 -0.98 2.44 6.40
C ILE A 34 0.13 1.59 5.80
N ILE A 35 -0.04 1.24 4.53
CA ILE A 35 0.96 0.52 3.75
C ILE A 35 1.51 1.45 2.67
N HIS A 36 2.83 1.56 2.58
CA HIS A 36 3.50 2.28 1.51
C HIS A 36 4.27 1.30 0.62
N ALA A 37 3.92 1.27 -0.65
CA ALA A 37 4.46 0.29 -1.59
C ALA A 37 5.76 0.73 -2.29
N GLY A 38 6.46 1.74 -1.78
CA GLY A 38 7.79 2.12 -2.23
C GLY A 38 7.84 3.38 -3.09
N ASP A 39 9.05 3.81 -3.41
CA ASP A 39 9.36 5.10 -4.03
C ASP A 39 8.82 6.24 -3.17
N ILE A 40 9.22 6.21 -1.91
CA ILE A 40 8.76 7.13 -0.88
C ILE A 40 9.35 8.51 -1.10
N GLY A 41 10.66 8.57 -1.28
CA GLY A 41 11.41 9.78 -1.63
C GLY A 41 11.96 10.56 -0.45
N SER A 42 11.42 10.41 0.75
CA SER A 42 11.84 11.17 1.92
C SER A 42 11.40 10.51 3.21
N ALA A 43 12.27 10.52 4.23
CA ALA A 43 11.92 10.04 5.56
C ALA A 43 10.76 10.85 6.16
N HIS A 44 10.64 12.11 5.80
CA HIS A 44 9.59 12.99 6.30
C HIS A 44 8.18 12.48 5.95
N ILE A 45 8.04 11.83 4.79
CA ILE A 45 6.77 11.22 4.40
C ILE A 45 6.38 10.10 5.36
N LEU A 46 7.33 9.23 5.72
CA LEU A 46 7.08 8.17 6.68
C LEU A 46 6.67 8.73 8.05
N ASP A 47 7.32 9.81 8.48
CA ASP A 47 6.97 10.45 9.74
C ASP A 47 5.56 11.05 9.71
N GLN A 48 5.19 11.69 8.61
CA GLN A 48 3.85 12.25 8.46
C GLN A 48 2.76 11.16 8.44
N LEU A 49 3.03 10.04 7.76
CA LEU A 49 2.10 8.91 7.74
C LEU A 49 2.00 8.25 9.11
N ALA A 50 3.11 8.11 9.82
CA ALA A 50 3.14 7.52 11.15
C ALA A 50 2.37 8.35 12.17
N ALA A 51 2.21 9.65 11.94
CA ALA A 51 1.37 10.51 12.78
C ALA A 51 -0.12 10.17 12.63
N ILE A 52 -0.52 9.52 11.54
CA ILE A 52 -1.91 9.10 11.31
C ILE A 52 -2.16 7.70 11.87
N ALA A 53 -1.29 6.73 11.56
CA ALA A 53 -1.44 5.32 11.93
C ALA A 53 -0.11 4.60 11.77
N PRO A 54 0.06 3.38 12.35
CA PRO A 54 1.26 2.59 12.11
C PRO A 54 1.50 2.35 10.62
N VAL A 55 2.76 2.47 10.19
CA VAL A 55 3.15 2.37 8.77
C VAL A 55 3.98 1.11 8.53
N HIS A 56 3.61 0.36 7.50
CA HIS A 56 4.40 -0.73 6.95
C HIS A 56 4.83 -0.33 5.54
N GLY A 57 6.12 -0.39 5.25
CA GLY A 57 6.61 0.05 3.96
C GLY A 57 7.73 -0.82 3.41
N VAL A 58 7.90 -0.76 2.10
CA VAL A 58 9.03 -1.36 1.39
C VAL A 58 9.78 -0.28 0.63
N ARG A 59 11.02 -0.59 0.25
CA ARG A 59 11.81 0.31 -0.60
C ARG A 59 11.36 0.16 -2.04
N GLY A 60 11.25 1.29 -2.73
CA GLY A 60 11.15 1.30 -4.18
C GLY A 60 12.54 1.44 -4.80
N ASN A 61 12.60 1.36 -6.14
CA ASN A 61 13.85 1.47 -6.87
C ASN A 61 14.53 2.84 -6.66
N ASN A 62 13.77 3.89 -6.38
CA ASN A 62 14.34 5.23 -6.12
C ASN A 62 14.77 5.44 -4.67
N ASP A 63 14.49 4.50 -3.76
CA ASP A 63 14.85 4.59 -2.35
C ASP A 63 16.14 3.85 -1.99
N LEU A 64 16.70 3.06 -2.92
CA LEU A 64 17.77 2.10 -2.62
C LEU A 64 19.03 2.76 -2.04
N ASP A 65 19.39 3.96 -2.49
CA ASP A 65 20.59 4.66 -2.04
C ASP A 65 20.33 5.62 -0.89
N ALA A 66 19.08 5.73 -0.43
CA ALA A 66 18.74 6.66 0.63
C ALA A 66 19.10 6.08 2.00
N PRO A 67 19.90 6.79 2.82
CA PRO A 67 20.29 6.28 4.15
C PRO A 67 19.10 5.98 5.06
N TRP A 68 18.05 6.78 5.01
CA TRP A 68 16.85 6.59 5.83
C TRP A 68 16.05 5.35 5.44
N ALA A 69 16.25 4.80 4.22
CA ALA A 69 15.53 3.63 3.74
C ALA A 69 16.27 2.30 4.01
N ARG A 70 17.45 2.34 4.65
CA ARG A 70 18.27 1.14 4.87
C ARG A 70 17.55 0.07 5.68
N GLU A 71 16.70 0.46 6.60
CA GLU A 71 15.98 -0.48 7.46
C GLU A 71 14.68 -0.98 6.84
N LEU A 72 14.25 -0.40 5.72
CA LEU A 72 13.07 -0.86 5.03
C LEU A 72 13.41 -2.11 4.21
N PRO A 73 12.55 -3.15 4.25
CA PRO A 73 12.75 -4.32 3.42
C PRO A 73 12.40 -4.05 1.96
N ASP A 74 12.89 -4.90 1.07
CA ASP A 74 12.48 -4.87 -0.34
C ASP A 74 11.17 -5.61 -0.56
N CYS A 75 10.84 -6.54 0.32
CA CYS A 75 9.63 -7.34 0.29
C CYS A 75 9.17 -7.57 1.73
N LEU A 76 7.88 -7.51 1.97
CA LEU A 76 7.34 -7.64 3.32
C LEU A 76 6.10 -8.53 3.31
N ARG A 77 6.07 -9.51 4.21
CA ARG A 77 4.91 -10.35 4.44
C ARG A 77 4.25 -9.95 5.74
N LEU A 78 2.94 -9.70 5.68
CA LEU A 78 2.14 -9.23 6.81
C LEU A 78 0.93 -10.12 7.01
N ASN A 79 0.47 -10.19 8.25
CA ASN A 79 -0.87 -10.71 8.55
C ASN A 79 -1.70 -9.54 9.04
N LEU A 80 -2.73 -9.19 8.30
CA LEU A 80 -3.62 -8.09 8.64
C LEU A 80 -5.04 -8.65 8.81
N ASN A 81 -5.50 -8.65 10.05
CA ASN A 81 -6.83 -9.14 10.43
C ASN A 81 -7.13 -10.56 9.92
N GLY A 82 -6.11 -11.43 9.90
CA GLY A 82 -6.20 -12.81 9.42
C GLY A 82 -5.83 -13.01 7.96
N TRP A 83 -5.72 -11.94 7.19
CA TRP A 83 -5.37 -12.02 5.77
C TRP A 83 -3.86 -11.98 5.57
N LYS A 84 -3.37 -12.83 4.69
CA LYS A 84 -1.93 -12.90 4.37
C LYS A 84 -1.62 -11.96 3.22
N VAL A 85 -0.78 -10.98 3.51
CA VAL A 85 -0.45 -9.88 2.60
C VAL A 85 1.01 -9.94 2.22
N LEU A 86 1.29 -9.80 0.94
CA LEU A 86 2.64 -9.66 0.40
C LEU A 86 2.77 -8.30 -0.25
N LEU A 87 3.76 -7.55 0.20
CA LEU A 87 4.05 -6.20 -0.28
C LEU A 87 5.39 -6.19 -0.97
N VAL A 88 5.43 -5.74 -2.21
CA VAL A 88 6.64 -5.54 -3.00
C VAL A 88 6.44 -4.35 -3.94
N HIS A 89 7.49 -3.56 -4.15
CA HIS A 89 7.34 -2.35 -4.97
C HIS A 89 7.02 -2.65 -6.43
N ASP A 90 7.77 -3.57 -7.05
CA ASP A 90 7.63 -3.92 -8.46
C ASP A 90 7.12 -5.35 -8.59
N ILE A 91 6.02 -5.52 -9.32
CA ILE A 91 5.42 -6.84 -9.53
C ILE A 91 6.39 -7.81 -10.24
N ALA A 92 7.35 -7.28 -11.01
CA ALA A 92 8.38 -8.11 -11.66
C ALA A 92 9.27 -8.82 -10.63
N ASP A 93 9.36 -8.31 -9.41
CA ASP A 93 10.16 -8.89 -8.33
C ASP A 93 9.35 -9.82 -7.42
N LEU A 94 8.10 -10.09 -7.79
CA LEU A 94 7.22 -10.93 -7.01
C LEU A 94 7.70 -12.38 -7.02
N ALA A 95 7.89 -12.93 -5.82
CA ALA A 95 8.28 -14.33 -5.65
C ALA A 95 7.38 -14.97 -4.58
N ILE A 96 6.49 -15.83 -5.04
CA ILE A 96 5.60 -16.60 -4.16
C ILE A 96 5.91 -18.07 -4.36
N HIS A 97 6.24 -18.77 -3.26
CA HIS A 97 6.44 -20.20 -3.30
C HIS A 97 5.12 -20.89 -3.68
N PRO A 98 5.14 -21.97 -4.50
CA PRO A 98 3.89 -22.65 -4.90
C PRO A 98 3.01 -23.11 -3.73
N ASP A 99 3.62 -23.45 -2.59
CA ASP A 99 2.90 -23.89 -1.39
C ASP A 99 2.51 -22.75 -0.46
N GLU A 100 2.88 -21.51 -0.81
CA GLU A 100 2.63 -20.34 0.03
C GLU A 100 1.23 -19.78 -0.24
N HIS A 101 0.47 -19.59 0.83
CA HIS A 101 -0.85 -18.97 0.72
C HIS A 101 -0.73 -17.45 0.90
N ILE A 102 -1.10 -16.71 -0.12
CA ILE A 102 -1.16 -15.24 -0.10
C ILE A 102 -2.54 -14.80 -0.59
N ASP A 103 -3.23 -14.01 0.22
CA ASP A 103 -4.57 -13.50 -0.10
C ASP A 103 -4.53 -12.20 -0.88
N LEU A 104 -3.52 -11.36 -0.62
CA LEU A 104 -3.45 -9.99 -1.13
C LEU A 104 -2.01 -9.65 -1.49
N VAL A 105 -1.79 -9.24 -2.73
CA VAL A 105 -0.50 -8.73 -3.21
C VAL A 105 -0.65 -7.24 -3.48
N ILE A 106 0.17 -6.45 -2.83
CA ILE A 106 0.19 -4.99 -3.01
C ILE A 106 1.49 -4.59 -3.71
N THR A 107 1.38 -3.85 -4.79
CA THR A 107 2.51 -3.36 -5.58
C THR A 107 2.35 -1.88 -5.90
N GLY A 108 3.42 -1.27 -6.42
CA GLY A 108 3.42 0.08 -6.92
C GLY A 108 4.14 0.14 -8.26
N HIS A 109 5.11 1.05 -8.39
CA HIS A 109 6.05 1.19 -9.50
C HIS A 109 5.46 1.68 -10.82
N SER A 110 4.40 1.04 -11.33
CA SER A 110 3.83 1.40 -12.64
C SER A 110 3.06 2.73 -12.63
N HIS A 111 2.68 3.23 -11.45
CA HIS A 111 1.80 4.39 -11.27
C HIS A 111 0.38 4.16 -11.80
N LYS A 112 0.05 2.93 -12.21
CA LYS A 112 -1.27 2.59 -12.74
C LYS A 112 -2.12 1.95 -11.65
N PRO A 113 -3.16 2.63 -11.18
CA PRO A 113 -4.05 2.02 -10.19
C PRO A 113 -4.78 0.82 -10.78
N GLY A 114 -4.95 -0.22 -9.98
CA GLY A 114 -5.64 -1.41 -10.43
C GLY A 114 -6.06 -2.33 -9.30
N ILE A 115 -7.18 -2.96 -9.50
CA ILE A 115 -7.74 -3.99 -8.62
C ILE A 115 -8.01 -5.20 -9.51
N GLU A 116 -7.30 -6.30 -9.29
CA GLU A 116 -7.45 -7.50 -10.10
C GLU A 116 -7.53 -8.73 -9.21
N TRP A 117 -8.61 -9.49 -9.35
CA TRP A 117 -8.75 -10.77 -8.68
C TRP A 117 -8.28 -11.89 -9.61
N ARG A 118 -7.37 -12.73 -9.10
CA ARG A 118 -6.94 -13.95 -9.76
C ARG A 118 -7.30 -15.10 -8.84
N GLY A 119 -8.45 -15.74 -9.10
CA GLY A 119 -9.03 -16.67 -8.16
C GLY A 119 -9.39 -15.94 -6.87
N GLU A 120 -8.90 -16.44 -5.75
CA GLU A 120 -9.14 -15.84 -4.44
C GLU A 120 -8.05 -14.85 -4.00
N ARG A 121 -7.07 -14.59 -4.87
CA ARG A 121 -5.97 -13.67 -4.58
C ARG A 121 -6.21 -12.33 -5.24
N LEU A 122 -6.16 -11.28 -4.44
CA LEU A 122 -6.29 -9.91 -4.93
C LEU A 122 -4.92 -9.30 -5.23
N PHE A 123 -4.79 -8.72 -6.42
CA PHE A 123 -3.63 -7.91 -6.80
C PHE A 123 -4.07 -6.45 -6.81
N LEU A 124 -3.43 -5.64 -5.97
CA LEU A 124 -3.80 -4.24 -5.77
C LEU A 124 -2.59 -3.35 -6.04
N ASN A 125 -2.77 -2.37 -6.92
CA ASN A 125 -1.85 -1.25 -7.06
C ASN A 125 -2.63 0.02 -6.76
N PRO A 126 -2.22 0.80 -5.73
CA PRO A 126 -2.96 2.02 -5.37
C PRO A 126 -2.77 3.16 -6.37
N GLY A 127 -1.89 2.99 -7.36
CA GLY A 127 -1.46 4.07 -8.23
C GLY A 127 -0.44 4.96 -7.55
N SER A 128 -0.11 6.08 -8.16
CA SER A 128 0.82 7.06 -7.60
C SER A 128 0.07 8.16 -6.88
N ALA A 129 0.45 8.43 -5.64
CA ALA A 129 -0.12 9.52 -4.86
C ALA A 129 0.74 10.79 -4.92
N GLY A 130 1.92 10.71 -5.56
CA GLY A 130 2.84 11.83 -5.72
C GLY A 130 2.53 12.67 -6.94
N ARG A 131 3.58 13.07 -7.64
CA ARG A 131 3.43 13.92 -8.83
C ARG A 131 2.77 13.14 -9.96
N ARG A 132 1.84 13.81 -10.64
CA ARG A 132 1.19 13.21 -11.81
C ARG A 132 2.24 12.92 -12.89
N ARG A 133 2.20 11.70 -13.43
CA ARG A 133 3.05 11.28 -14.53
C ARG A 133 2.18 11.04 -15.75
N PHE A 134 2.44 11.77 -16.83
CA PHE A 134 1.63 11.73 -18.08
C PHE A 134 0.15 11.98 -17.77
N LYS A 135 -0.73 11.10 -18.25
CA LYS A 135 -2.18 11.19 -18.04
C LYS A 135 -2.68 10.25 -16.94
N LEU A 136 -1.76 9.62 -16.20
CA LEU A 136 -2.17 8.70 -15.13
C LEU A 136 -2.83 9.47 -14.00
N PRO A 137 -3.87 8.90 -13.39
CA PRO A 137 -4.53 9.56 -12.27
C PRO A 137 -3.64 9.57 -11.02
N VAL A 138 -3.89 10.51 -10.13
CA VAL A 138 -3.27 10.57 -8.81
C VAL A 138 -4.22 9.93 -7.83
N THR A 139 -3.82 8.80 -7.24
CA THR A 139 -4.72 7.95 -6.47
C THR A 139 -4.02 7.33 -5.27
N LEU A 140 -4.84 6.82 -4.36
CA LEU A 140 -4.43 5.84 -3.36
C LEU A 140 -5.55 4.82 -3.24
N ALA A 141 -5.37 3.81 -2.39
CA ALA A 141 -6.38 2.80 -2.16
C ALA A 141 -6.74 2.72 -0.69
N LEU A 142 -7.97 2.33 -0.41
CA LEU A 142 -8.44 2.02 0.92
C LEU A 142 -8.96 0.58 0.91
N LEU A 143 -8.64 -0.15 1.97
CA LEU A 143 -9.08 -1.54 2.16
C LEU A 143 -9.91 -1.63 3.43
N ASP A 144 -11.03 -2.33 3.34
CA ASP A 144 -11.76 -2.80 4.51
C ASP A 144 -11.55 -4.32 4.60
N LEU A 145 -10.86 -4.75 5.66
CA LEU A 145 -10.54 -6.15 5.89
C LEU A 145 -11.42 -6.67 7.04
N SER A 146 -12.50 -7.36 6.69
CA SER A 146 -13.32 -8.04 7.69
C SER A 146 -12.84 -9.47 7.86
N ALA A 147 -13.44 -10.22 8.80
CA ALA A 147 -13.12 -11.63 8.98
C ALA A 147 -13.43 -12.47 7.73
N GLN A 148 -14.29 -11.98 6.84
CA GLN A 148 -14.84 -12.74 5.73
C GLN A 148 -14.53 -12.18 4.35
N SER A 149 -14.06 -10.93 4.26
CA SER A 149 -13.87 -10.29 2.96
C SER A 149 -12.77 -9.26 2.95
N ILE A 150 -12.20 -9.07 1.76
CA ILE A 150 -11.31 -7.96 1.43
C ILE A 150 -12.09 -7.05 0.50
N GLU A 151 -12.30 -5.81 0.90
CA GLU A 151 -13.05 -4.84 0.11
C GLU A 151 -12.14 -3.66 -0.26
N PRO A 152 -11.53 -3.68 -1.46
CA PRO A 152 -10.67 -2.61 -1.92
C PRO A 152 -11.46 -1.53 -2.64
N ARG A 153 -10.98 -0.28 -2.54
CA ARG A 153 -11.45 0.79 -3.42
C ARG A 153 -10.32 1.78 -3.70
N LEU A 154 -10.34 2.30 -4.90
CA LEU A 154 -9.41 3.34 -5.31
C LEU A 154 -10.02 4.71 -5.02
N VAL A 155 -9.17 5.64 -4.59
CA VAL A 155 -9.58 7.00 -4.27
C VAL A 155 -8.80 7.97 -5.16
N SER A 156 -9.51 8.75 -5.95
CA SER A 156 -8.90 9.81 -6.74
C SER A 156 -8.59 11.00 -5.82
N LEU A 157 -7.36 11.47 -5.88
CA LEU A 157 -6.89 12.59 -5.05
C LEU A 157 -7.01 13.93 -5.76
N LEU A 158 -7.07 13.93 -7.07
CA LEU A 158 -7.20 15.14 -7.89
C LEU A 158 -8.30 14.93 -8.91
N ASP A 159 -8.95 16.01 -9.26
CA ASP A 159 -9.98 16.01 -10.30
C ASP A 159 -9.38 15.83 -11.71
#